data_72fe064818dee7d54b1bbe981822137d
#
_entry.id   72fe064818dee7d54b1bbe981822137d
#
_cell.length_a   1.000
_cell.length_b   1.000
_cell.length_c   1.000
_cell.angle_alpha   90.00
_cell.angle_beta   90.00
_cell.angle_gamma   90.00
#
_symmetry.space_group_name_H-M   'P 1'
#
loop_
_entity.id
_entity.type
_entity.pdbx_description
1 polymer ?
#
loop_
_entity_poly.entity_id
_entity_poly.type
_entity_poly.pdbx_seq_one_letter_code
_entity_poly.pdbx_strand_id
1 'polypeptide(L)'
;MNVALFDYGAGNLHSLGKALEEAGARVTVTSDWKDALAQDALVLPGVGAFGPAAAALPKDRAPVREALAAGMPCLGICLGMQLLFDDSEEAAGQGIGLMPGKVRLLDARIVPQMGWNDVETGLDPIFAGVDHLVAYFANSYECVPADLSDAIAWSEYDRIRSAAGARRANTWGLQFHPEKSSRPGRRIIANFVALAREVS
;
A
#
# COMPACT_ATOMS: atom_id res chain seq x y z
N MET A 1 -1.61 -12.15 16.01
CA MET A 1 -2.38 -11.49 14.96
C MET A 1 -2.15 -12.23 13.66
N ASN A 2 -3.22 -12.60 12.97
CA ASN A 2 -3.18 -13.26 11.67
C ASN A 2 -3.30 -12.18 10.59
N VAL A 3 -2.42 -12.24 9.57
CA VAL A 3 -2.39 -11.28 8.47
C VAL A 3 -2.60 -12.01 7.15
N ALA A 4 -3.60 -11.58 6.38
CA ALA A 4 -3.72 -11.99 5.00
C ALA A 4 -2.72 -11.21 4.14
N LEU A 5 -1.84 -11.91 3.45
CA LEU A 5 -1.05 -11.37 2.35
C LEU A 5 -1.72 -11.80 1.05
N PHE A 6 -2.34 -10.84 0.34
CA PHE A 6 -3.14 -11.15 -0.82
C PHE A 6 -2.27 -11.47 -2.04
N ASP A 7 -2.60 -12.54 -2.76
CA ASP A 7 -1.88 -12.97 -3.96
C ASP A 7 -2.73 -12.69 -5.21
N TYR A 8 -2.31 -11.71 -6.01
CA TYR A 8 -2.92 -11.43 -7.33
C TYR A 8 -2.44 -12.38 -8.45
N GLY A 9 -1.62 -13.39 -8.11
CA GLY A 9 -0.97 -14.27 -9.10
C GLY A 9 0.29 -13.66 -9.72
N ALA A 10 0.82 -12.57 -9.17
CA ALA A 10 2.02 -11.90 -9.66
C ALA A 10 2.97 -11.52 -8.51
N GLY A 11 4.28 -11.67 -8.74
CA GLY A 11 5.33 -11.14 -7.89
C GLY A 11 5.85 -12.05 -6.80
N ASN A 12 6.91 -11.56 -6.15
CA ASN A 12 7.58 -12.27 -5.07
C ASN A 12 7.03 -11.82 -3.71
N LEU A 13 6.11 -12.58 -3.15
CA LEU A 13 5.51 -12.33 -1.83
C LEU A 13 6.42 -12.75 -0.68
N HIS A 14 7.47 -13.53 -0.96
CA HIS A 14 8.32 -14.15 0.07
C HIS A 14 8.99 -13.10 0.98
N SER A 15 9.61 -12.07 0.38
CA SER A 15 10.33 -11.04 1.16
C SER A 15 9.38 -10.24 2.05
N LEU A 16 8.19 -9.91 1.55
CA LEU A 16 7.18 -9.18 2.32
C LEU A 16 6.58 -10.07 3.42
N GLY A 17 6.24 -11.31 3.10
CA GLY A 17 5.75 -12.28 4.09
C GLY A 17 6.75 -12.46 5.24
N LYS A 18 8.04 -12.67 4.90
CA LYS A 18 9.10 -12.77 5.89
C LYS A 18 9.24 -11.52 6.78
N ALA A 19 9.15 -10.33 6.19
CA ALA A 19 9.22 -9.07 6.96
C ALA A 19 8.04 -8.92 7.94
N LEU A 20 6.83 -9.35 7.53
CA LEU A 20 5.66 -9.38 8.39
C LEU A 20 5.80 -10.41 9.53
N GLU A 21 6.36 -11.59 9.23
CA GLU A 21 6.65 -12.63 10.23
C GLU A 21 7.72 -12.19 11.24
N GLU A 22 8.78 -11.54 10.77
CA GLU A 22 9.81 -10.93 11.62
C GLU A 22 9.23 -9.83 12.54
N ALA A 23 8.19 -9.12 12.09
CA ALA A 23 7.42 -8.18 12.90
C ALA A 23 6.44 -8.87 13.87
N GLY A 24 6.36 -10.20 13.85
CA GLY A 24 5.56 -11.01 14.76
C GLY A 24 4.14 -11.29 14.28
N ALA A 25 3.82 -11.08 13.01
CA ALA A 25 2.56 -11.51 12.43
C ALA A 25 2.59 -13.02 12.09
N ARG A 26 1.42 -13.64 12.02
CA ARG A 26 1.22 -14.96 11.41
C ARG A 26 0.63 -14.72 10.02
N VAL A 27 1.41 -14.98 8.98
CA VAL A 27 1.05 -14.65 7.59
C VAL A 27 0.34 -15.82 6.93
N THR A 28 -0.81 -15.54 6.31
CA THR A 28 -1.52 -16.45 5.43
C THR A 28 -1.55 -15.84 4.02
N VAL A 29 -0.91 -16.48 3.06
CA VAL A 29 -1.00 -16.08 1.66
C VAL A 29 -2.28 -16.66 1.08
N THR A 30 -3.14 -15.82 0.50
CA THR A 30 -4.41 -16.23 -0.10
C THR A 30 -4.78 -15.38 -1.30
N SER A 31 -5.43 -15.98 -2.27
CA SER A 31 -6.09 -15.31 -3.41
C SER A 31 -7.60 -15.24 -3.27
N ASP A 32 -8.14 -15.75 -2.15
CA ASP A 32 -9.58 -15.72 -1.85
C ASP A 32 -9.91 -14.56 -0.93
N TRP A 33 -10.81 -13.69 -1.37
CA TRP A 33 -11.20 -12.50 -0.61
C TRP A 33 -11.98 -12.82 0.68
N LYS A 34 -12.73 -13.92 0.70
CA LYS A 34 -13.44 -14.35 1.91
C LYS A 34 -12.44 -14.76 2.99
N ASP A 35 -11.40 -15.51 2.59
CA ASP A 35 -10.35 -15.92 3.51
C ASP A 35 -9.51 -14.71 3.95
N ALA A 36 -9.24 -13.77 3.04
CA ALA A 36 -8.51 -12.56 3.35
C ALA A 36 -9.23 -11.67 4.37
N LEU A 37 -10.54 -11.46 4.18
CA LEU A 37 -11.38 -10.65 5.09
C LEU A 37 -11.70 -11.36 6.41
N ALA A 38 -11.41 -12.65 6.54
CA ALA A 38 -11.54 -13.40 7.79
C ALA A 38 -10.31 -13.30 8.71
N GLN A 39 -9.22 -12.65 8.25
CA GLN A 39 -8.01 -12.42 9.05
C GLN A 39 -8.11 -11.11 9.86
N ASP A 40 -7.18 -10.94 10.81
CA ASP A 40 -7.15 -9.74 11.66
C ASP A 40 -6.70 -8.47 10.88
N ALA A 41 -5.89 -8.64 9.83
CA ALA A 41 -5.40 -7.55 8.98
C ALA A 41 -5.14 -8.03 7.55
N LEU A 42 -5.14 -7.09 6.61
CA LEU A 42 -4.92 -7.31 5.18
C LEU A 42 -3.64 -6.60 4.71
N VAL A 43 -2.85 -7.26 3.87
CA VAL A 43 -1.75 -6.66 3.13
C VAL A 43 -1.96 -6.87 1.64
N LEU A 44 -1.99 -5.77 0.90
CA LEU A 44 -2.09 -5.72 -0.55
C LEU A 44 -0.68 -5.46 -1.10
N PRO A 45 -0.01 -6.46 -1.71
CA PRO A 45 1.38 -6.34 -2.15
C PRO A 45 1.55 -5.46 -3.39
N GLY A 46 2.78 -5.07 -3.65
CA GLY A 46 3.13 -4.01 -4.58
C GLY A 46 3.68 -4.42 -5.95
N VAL A 47 3.37 -5.61 -6.48
CA VAL A 47 3.95 -6.07 -7.73
C VAL A 47 2.90 -6.47 -8.76
N GLY A 48 3.14 -6.12 -10.03
CA GLY A 48 2.25 -6.40 -11.15
C GLY A 48 1.73 -5.12 -11.81
N ALA A 49 0.77 -5.28 -12.72
CA ALA A 49 0.08 -4.20 -13.40
C ALA A 49 -1.33 -4.00 -12.80
N PHE A 50 -1.85 -2.79 -12.86
CA PHE A 50 -3.15 -2.43 -12.28
C PHE A 50 -4.30 -3.27 -12.86
N GLY A 51 -4.35 -3.46 -14.17
CA GLY A 51 -5.45 -4.18 -14.82
C GLY A 51 -5.65 -5.60 -14.29
N PRO A 52 -4.64 -6.48 -14.34
CA PRO A 52 -4.72 -7.83 -13.76
C PRO A 52 -5.04 -7.83 -12.27
N ALA A 53 -4.45 -6.94 -11.49
CA ALA A 53 -4.71 -6.84 -10.06
C ALA A 53 -6.15 -6.37 -9.77
N ALA A 54 -6.65 -5.38 -10.50
CA ALA A 54 -8.05 -4.94 -10.41
C ALA A 54 -9.04 -6.03 -10.84
N ALA A 55 -8.66 -6.88 -11.80
CA ALA A 55 -9.47 -8.04 -12.21
C ALA A 55 -9.51 -9.15 -11.13
N ALA A 56 -8.50 -9.23 -10.28
CA ALA A 56 -8.46 -10.15 -9.12
C ALA A 56 -9.29 -9.65 -7.92
N LEU A 57 -9.72 -8.37 -7.93
CA LEU A 57 -10.66 -7.86 -6.94
C LEU A 57 -12.05 -8.51 -7.13
N PRO A 58 -12.89 -8.63 -6.07
CA PRO A 58 -14.26 -9.10 -6.23
C PRO A 58 -15.02 -8.21 -7.22
N LYS A 59 -15.93 -8.76 -8.02
CA LYS A 59 -16.76 -7.96 -8.93
C LYS A 59 -17.55 -6.88 -8.19
N ASP A 60 -18.10 -7.25 -7.03
CA ASP A 60 -18.64 -6.30 -6.07
C ASP A 60 -17.52 -5.91 -5.08
N ARG A 61 -17.10 -4.65 -5.11
CA ARG A 61 -16.04 -4.09 -4.24
C ARG A 61 -16.57 -3.73 -2.84
N ALA A 62 -17.90 -3.65 -2.68
CA ALA A 62 -18.52 -3.17 -1.45
C ALA A 62 -18.04 -3.96 -0.21
N PRO A 63 -17.99 -5.30 -0.18
CA PRO A 63 -17.58 -6.03 1.00
C PRO A 63 -16.16 -5.69 1.46
N VAL A 64 -15.22 -5.53 0.52
CA VAL A 64 -13.83 -5.15 0.84
C VAL A 64 -13.78 -3.71 1.34
N ARG A 65 -14.40 -2.78 0.62
CA ARG A 65 -14.44 -1.37 0.99
C ARG A 65 -15.10 -1.14 2.35
N GLU A 66 -16.20 -1.83 2.62
CA GLU A 66 -16.93 -1.75 3.90
C GLU A 66 -16.11 -2.31 5.06
N ALA A 67 -15.42 -3.45 4.88
CA ALA A 67 -14.54 -3.99 5.92
C ALA A 67 -13.40 -3.02 6.28
N LEU A 68 -12.76 -2.43 5.27
CA LEU A 68 -11.71 -1.44 5.48
C LEU A 68 -12.25 -0.15 6.09
N ALA A 69 -13.40 0.33 5.64
CA ALA A 69 -14.05 1.51 6.19
C ALA A 69 -14.54 1.30 7.65
N ALA A 70 -14.91 0.07 7.99
CA ALA A 70 -15.26 -0.33 9.35
C ALA A 70 -14.04 -0.45 10.29
N GLY A 71 -12.83 -0.30 9.76
CA GLY A 71 -11.60 -0.22 10.53
C GLY A 71 -10.70 -1.46 10.47
N MET A 72 -10.97 -2.43 9.61
CA MET A 72 -10.03 -3.52 9.36
C MET A 72 -8.66 -2.97 8.94
N PRO A 73 -7.57 -3.29 9.65
CA PRO A 73 -6.25 -2.80 9.31
C PRO A 73 -5.81 -3.28 7.92
N CYS A 74 -5.30 -2.35 7.10
CA CYS A 74 -4.80 -2.70 5.77
C CYS A 74 -3.52 -1.93 5.44
N LEU A 75 -2.56 -2.61 4.80
CA LEU A 75 -1.37 -2.01 4.23
C LEU A 75 -1.31 -2.30 2.73
N GLY A 76 -1.51 -1.26 1.90
CA GLY A 76 -1.29 -1.31 0.46
C GLY A 76 0.12 -0.82 0.10
N ILE A 77 0.89 -1.63 -0.63
CA ILE A 77 2.25 -1.31 -1.04
C ILE A 77 2.28 -1.13 -2.56
N CYS A 78 2.79 -0.02 -3.06
CA CYS A 78 2.93 0.34 -4.48
C CYS A 78 1.63 0.07 -5.25
N LEU A 79 1.53 -1.00 -6.03
CA LEU A 79 0.29 -1.42 -6.68
C LEU A 79 -0.87 -1.60 -5.68
N GLY A 80 -0.60 -2.19 -4.50
CA GLY A 80 -1.60 -2.33 -3.44
C GLY A 80 -2.14 -0.99 -2.94
N MET A 81 -1.30 0.07 -2.86
CA MET A 81 -1.78 1.43 -2.61
C MET A 81 -2.67 1.91 -3.75
N GLN A 82 -2.26 1.71 -5.00
CA GLN A 82 -3.03 2.14 -6.18
C GLN A 82 -4.42 1.50 -6.21
N LEU A 83 -4.55 0.23 -5.82
CA LEU A 83 -5.84 -0.46 -5.73
C LEU A 83 -6.80 0.10 -4.67
N LEU A 84 -6.31 0.87 -3.70
CA LEU A 84 -7.16 1.54 -2.70
C LEU A 84 -7.92 2.75 -3.28
N PHE A 85 -7.46 3.31 -4.40
CA PHE A 85 -8.08 4.43 -5.10
C PHE A 85 -9.25 4.01 -6.01
N ASP A 86 -9.91 4.99 -6.64
CA ASP A 86 -11.11 4.74 -7.46
C ASP A 86 -10.76 4.05 -8.79
N ASP A 87 -9.80 4.61 -9.53
CA ASP A 87 -9.41 4.14 -10.86
C ASP A 87 -7.93 4.45 -11.19
N SER A 88 -7.46 3.96 -12.33
CA SER A 88 -6.10 4.17 -12.81
C SER A 88 -6.08 4.45 -14.31
N GLU A 89 -5.20 5.38 -14.73
CA GLU A 89 -4.90 5.63 -16.14
C GLU A 89 -4.11 4.47 -16.80
N GLU A 90 -3.52 3.56 -16.01
CA GLU A 90 -2.77 2.43 -16.53
C GLU A 90 -3.62 1.45 -17.32
N ALA A 91 -4.83 1.17 -16.85
CA ALA A 91 -5.73 0.22 -17.47
C ALA A 91 -7.18 0.48 -17.07
N ALA A 92 -8.11 0.02 -17.91
CA ALA A 92 -9.51 -0.01 -17.56
C ALA A 92 -9.73 -0.92 -16.34
N GLY A 93 -10.56 -0.47 -15.41
CA GLY A 93 -10.90 -1.18 -14.18
C GLY A 93 -11.05 -0.21 -13.02
N GLN A 94 -11.74 -0.66 -11.99
CA GLN A 94 -11.91 0.10 -10.76
C GLN A 94 -11.07 -0.53 -9.65
N GLY A 95 -10.50 0.31 -8.81
CA GLY A 95 -9.92 -0.10 -7.55
C GLY A 95 -10.97 -0.46 -6.50
N ILE A 96 -10.57 -0.48 -5.24
CA ILE A 96 -11.47 -0.70 -4.09
C ILE A 96 -12.33 0.55 -3.82
N GLY A 97 -11.78 1.75 -4.14
CA GLY A 97 -12.46 3.02 -3.93
C GLY A 97 -12.65 3.38 -2.46
N LEU A 98 -11.69 2.98 -1.60
CA LEU A 98 -11.66 3.41 -0.20
C LEU A 98 -11.12 4.84 -0.09
N MET A 99 -10.10 5.15 -0.86
CA MET A 99 -9.46 6.47 -0.94
C MET A 99 -9.94 7.17 -2.21
N PRO A 100 -10.79 8.21 -2.12
CA PRO A 100 -11.21 8.95 -3.29
C PRO A 100 -10.02 9.59 -4.00
N GLY A 101 -9.99 9.49 -5.31
CA GLY A 101 -8.91 10.01 -6.13
C GLY A 101 -8.52 9.05 -7.24
N LYS A 102 -7.41 9.36 -7.90
CA LYS A 102 -6.99 8.65 -9.12
C LYS A 102 -5.54 8.24 -9.08
N VAL A 103 -5.24 7.19 -9.82
CA VAL A 103 -3.88 6.81 -10.16
C VAL A 103 -3.60 7.30 -11.59
N ARG A 104 -2.59 8.13 -11.75
CA ARG A 104 -2.23 8.71 -13.05
C ARG A 104 -0.78 8.47 -13.41
N LEU A 105 -0.45 8.57 -14.69
CA LEU A 105 0.94 8.48 -15.15
C LEU A 105 1.77 9.59 -14.51
N LEU A 106 2.96 9.26 -14.03
CA LEU A 106 3.91 10.22 -13.46
C LEU A 106 4.39 11.17 -14.55
N ASP A 107 4.17 12.48 -14.37
CA ASP A 107 4.56 13.52 -15.35
C ASP A 107 6.06 13.88 -15.22
N ALA A 108 6.92 12.88 -15.27
CA ALA A 108 8.36 13.00 -15.17
C ALA A 108 9.05 12.74 -16.52
N ARG A 109 10.25 13.30 -16.72
CA ARG A 109 11.04 13.10 -17.96
C ARG A 109 11.51 11.66 -18.12
N ILE A 110 11.71 10.95 -17.00
CA ILE A 110 12.15 9.57 -16.98
C ILE A 110 11.12 8.77 -16.18
N VAL A 111 10.44 7.84 -16.85
CA VAL A 111 9.47 6.91 -16.27
C VAL A 111 9.85 5.50 -16.70
N PRO A 112 9.89 4.52 -15.79
CA PRO A 112 9.48 4.57 -14.39
C PRO A 112 10.51 5.27 -13.48
N GLN A 113 10.03 5.81 -12.35
CA GLN A 113 10.87 6.10 -11.20
C GLN A 113 11.38 4.77 -10.63
N MET A 114 12.70 4.58 -10.66
CA MET A 114 13.36 3.36 -10.19
C MET A 114 14.53 3.71 -9.27
N GLY A 115 14.50 3.20 -8.05
CA GLY A 115 15.61 3.36 -7.11
C GLY A 115 15.22 4.05 -5.81
N TRP A 116 16.25 4.53 -5.10
CA TRP A 116 16.12 5.14 -3.78
C TRP A 116 15.79 6.62 -3.90
N ASN A 117 14.84 7.08 -3.09
CA ASN A 117 14.48 8.48 -3.01
C ASN A 117 14.08 8.87 -1.60
N ASP A 118 14.26 10.15 -1.27
CA ASP A 118 13.87 10.71 0.00
C ASP A 118 12.35 10.78 0.13
N VAL A 119 11.86 10.53 1.33
CA VAL A 119 10.45 10.62 1.70
C VAL A 119 10.30 11.55 2.89
N GLU A 120 9.58 12.65 2.68
CA GLU A 120 9.13 13.55 3.73
C GLU A 120 7.91 12.93 4.41
N THR A 121 8.04 12.52 5.66
CA THR A 121 6.97 11.89 6.44
C THR A 121 6.23 12.90 7.29
N GLY A 122 4.90 12.76 7.38
CA GLY A 122 4.07 13.43 8.39
C GLY A 122 4.17 12.79 9.77
N LEU A 123 3.33 13.25 10.68
CA LEU A 123 3.26 12.76 12.07
C LEU A 123 2.44 11.46 12.21
N ASP A 124 2.24 10.72 11.12
CA ASP A 124 1.46 9.48 11.17
C ASP A 124 2.22 8.39 11.96
N PRO A 125 1.52 7.63 12.84
CA PRO A 125 2.12 6.62 13.70
C PRO A 125 2.83 5.49 12.94
N ILE A 126 2.48 5.26 11.66
CA ILE A 126 3.19 4.27 10.84
C ILE A 126 4.67 4.61 10.67
N PHE A 127 5.05 5.89 10.77
CA PHE A 127 6.43 6.37 10.68
C PHE A 127 7.12 6.53 12.04
N ALA A 128 6.51 6.06 13.14
CA ALA A 128 7.09 6.19 14.47
C ALA A 128 8.50 5.57 14.56
N GLY A 129 9.48 6.37 15.04
CA GLY A 129 10.88 5.96 15.15
C GLY A 129 11.62 5.83 13.81
N VAL A 130 11.13 6.51 12.77
CA VAL A 130 11.80 6.69 11.48
C VAL A 130 12.19 8.16 11.35
N ASP A 131 13.45 8.49 11.68
CA ASP A 131 13.91 9.89 11.70
C ASP A 131 14.23 10.43 10.29
N HIS A 132 14.70 9.57 9.40
CA HIS A 132 15.01 9.88 8.01
C HIS A 132 14.65 8.67 7.14
N LEU A 133 13.79 8.88 6.17
CA LEU A 133 13.32 7.84 5.28
C LEU A 133 13.85 8.03 3.87
N VAL A 134 14.79 7.17 3.48
CA VAL A 134 15.14 6.94 2.08
C VAL A 134 14.53 5.60 1.70
N ALA A 135 13.63 5.60 0.72
CA ALA A 135 12.84 4.44 0.36
C ALA A 135 13.04 4.03 -1.11
N TYR A 136 12.80 2.76 -1.39
CA TYR A 136 12.92 2.21 -2.74
C TYR A 136 11.60 2.33 -3.50
N PHE A 137 11.64 3.01 -4.64
CA PHE A 137 10.52 3.19 -5.56
C PHE A 137 10.71 2.35 -6.83
N ALA A 138 9.62 1.91 -7.42
CA ALA A 138 9.58 1.20 -8.71
C ALA A 138 8.19 1.40 -9.35
N ASN A 139 7.87 2.65 -9.76
CA ASN A 139 6.54 3.01 -10.22
C ASN A 139 6.56 3.92 -11.45
N SER A 140 5.62 3.68 -12.35
CA SER A 140 5.31 4.56 -13.48
C SER A 140 4.14 5.50 -13.18
N TYR A 141 3.33 5.16 -12.18
CA TYR A 141 2.10 5.85 -11.84
C TYR A 141 2.17 6.38 -10.42
N GLU A 142 1.51 7.49 -10.15
CA GLU A 142 1.36 8.12 -8.84
C GLU A 142 -0.10 8.11 -8.39
N CYS A 143 -0.32 8.04 -7.09
CA CYS A 143 -1.63 8.20 -6.49
C CYS A 143 -1.90 9.68 -6.21
N VAL A 144 -3.05 10.17 -6.65
CA VAL A 144 -3.50 11.56 -6.45
C VAL A 144 -4.77 11.55 -5.61
N PRO A 145 -4.66 11.69 -4.28
CA PRO A 145 -5.82 11.79 -3.41
C PRO A 145 -6.70 12.99 -3.78
N ALA A 146 -8.03 12.82 -3.79
CA ALA A 146 -8.96 13.93 -3.99
C ALA A 146 -8.94 14.90 -2.80
N ASP A 147 -8.67 14.40 -1.60
CA ASP A 147 -8.40 15.19 -0.39
C ASP A 147 -6.92 15.03 0.00
N LEU A 148 -6.18 16.12 -0.05
CA LEU A 148 -4.76 16.13 0.32
C LEU A 148 -4.52 15.81 1.79
N SER A 149 -5.52 15.91 2.66
CA SER A 149 -5.41 15.48 4.05
C SER A 149 -5.27 13.97 4.22
N ASP A 150 -5.64 13.18 3.21
CA ASP A 150 -5.37 11.75 3.19
C ASP A 150 -3.87 11.43 2.95
N ALA A 151 -3.09 12.38 2.39
CA ALA A 151 -1.65 12.17 2.16
C ALA A 151 -0.86 12.35 3.47
N ILE A 152 -0.11 11.31 3.85
CA ILE A 152 0.68 11.25 5.08
C ILE A 152 2.19 11.30 4.85
N ALA A 153 2.63 11.17 3.59
CA ALA A 153 4.04 11.28 3.21
C ALA A 153 4.16 11.75 1.76
N TRP A 154 5.27 12.41 1.45
CA TRP A 154 5.56 12.99 0.14
C TRP A 154 6.95 12.60 -0.33
N SER A 155 7.13 12.51 -1.64
CA SER A 155 8.43 12.37 -2.27
C SER A 155 8.51 13.28 -3.48
N GLU A 156 9.70 13.79 -3.76
CA GLU A 156 9.96 14.59 -4.95
C GLU A 156 10.81 13.80 -5.94
N TYR A 157 10.32 13.66 -7.17
CA TYR A 157 11.04 13.03 -8.27
C TYR A 157 10.92 13.90 -9.52
N ASP A 158 12.06 14.28 -10.13
CA ASP A 158 12.12 15.14 -11.32
C ASP A 158 11.27 16.43 -11.18
N ARG A 159 11.29 17.06 -9.97
CA ARG A 159 10.49 18.24 -9.59
C ARG A 159 8.98 17.99 -9.45
N ILE A 160 8.56 16.74 -9.53
CA ILE A 160 7.18 16.35 -9.26
C ILE A 160 7.09 15.93 -7.80
N ARG A 161 6.24 16.61 -7.04
CA ARG A 161 5.93 16.22 -5.67
C ARG A 161 4.66 15.37 -5.65
N SER A 162 4.82 14.09 -5.33
CA SER A 162 3.73 13.12 -5.29
C SER A 162 3.53 12.51 -3.91
N ALA A 163 2.33 12.00 -3.65
CA ALA A 163 2.02 11.30 -2.41
C ALA A 163 2.81 9.98 -2.35
N ALA A 164 3.77 9.91 -1.44
CA ALA A 164 4.52 8.70 -1.12
C ALA A 164 3.78 7.80 -0.12
N GLY A 165 2.81 8.34 0.60
CA GLY A 165 1.92 7.61 1.50
C GLY A 165 0.58 8.29 1.67
N ALA A 166 -0.47 7.50 1.82
CA ALA A 166 -1.82 7.96 2.10
C ALA A 166 -2.46 7.10 3.19
N ARG A 167 -3.40 7.67 3.94
CA ARG A 167 -4.13 6.96 5.00
C ARG A 167 -5.59 7.34 5.02
N ARG A 168 -6.44 6.33 5.20
CA ARG A 168 -7.86 6.52 5.54
C ARG A 168 -8.29 5.46 6.55
N ALA A 169 -8.84 5.88 7.69
CA ALA A 169 -9.12 5.01 8.83
C ALA A 169 -7.86 4.22 9.26
N ASN A 170 -7.94 2.89 9.32
CA ASN A 170 -6.83 1.98 9.63
C ASN A 170 -6.20 1.37 8.36
N THR A 171 -6.34 2.06 7.23
CA THR A 171 -5.74 1.65 5.95
C THR A 171 -4.65 2.62 5.55
N TRP A 172 -3.44 2.10 5.37
CA TRP A 172 -2.26 2.81 4.89
C TRP A 172 -1.91 2.35 3.48
N GLY A 173 -1.66 3.31 2.60
CA GLY A 173 -1.05 3.07 1.30
C GLY A 173 0.36 3.66 1.27
N LEU A 174 1.34 2.93 0.75
CA LEU A 174 2.73 3.37 0.55
C LEU A 174 3.12 3.16 -0.89
N GLN A 175 3.55 4.21 -1.61
CA GLN A 175 3.96 4.11 -3.01
C GLN A 175 5.32 3.42 -3.16
N PHE A 176 6.17 3.51 -2.16
CA PHE A 176 7.45 2.82 -2.10
C PHE A 176 7.32 1.40 -1.54
N HIS A 177 8.41 0.63 -1.66
CA HIS A 177 8.51 -0.73 -1.17
C HIS A 177 9.20 -0.79 0.20
N PRO A 178 8.48 -0.82 1.33
CA PRO A 178 9.11 -0.89 2.65
C PRO A 178 9.92 -2.17 2.83
N GLU A 179 9.53 -3.30 2.23
CA GLU A 179 10.26 -4.57 2.27
C GLU A 179 11.63 -4.51 1.56
N LYS A 180 11.83 -3.48 0.72
CA LYS A 180 13.10 -3.20 0.02
C LYS A 180 13.84 -1.98 0.58
N SER A 181 13.26 -1.29 1.57
CA SER A 181 13.74 0.00 2.09
C SER A 181 14.56 -0.14 3.38
N SER A 182 15.38 -1.19 3.49
CA SER A 182 16.36 -1.41 4.57
C SER A 182 15.73 -1.34 5.99
N ARG A 183 16.45 -0.78 6.97
CA ARG A 183 15.97 -0.67 8.35
C ARG A 183 14.74 0.23 8.52
N PRO A 184 14.66 1.42 7.89
CA PRO A 184 13.47 2.26 7.96
C PRO A 184 12.22 1.52 7.45
N GLY A 185 12.32 0.83 6.32
CA GLY A 185 11.21 0.07 5.77
C GLY A 185 10.73 -1.07 6.68
N ARG A 186 11.67 -1.84 7.27
CA ARG A 186 11.31 -2.86 8.27
C ARG A 186 10.63 -2.25 9.50
N ARG A 187 11.07 -1.06 9.94
CA ARG A 187 10.41 -0.35 11.05
C ARG A 187 8.96 0.00 10.70
N ILE A 188 8.70 0.48 9.49
CA ILE A 188 7.34 0.78 9.01
C ILE A 188 6.46 -0.47 9.02
N ILE A 189 6.97 -1.61 8.53
CA ILE A 189 6.23 -2.89 8.58
C ILE A 189 5.94 -3.30 10.03
N ALA A 190 6.91 -3.15 10.93
CA ALA A 190 6.72 -3.45 12.34
C ALA A 190 5.69 -2.52 13.00
N ASN A 191 5.70 -1.23 12.65
CA ASN A 191 4.72 -0.27 13.13
C ASN A 191 3.31 -0.64 12.64
N PHE A 192 3.15 -1.02 11.36
CA PHE A 192 1.86 -1.50 10.86
C PHE A 192 1.35 -2.70 11.67
N VAL A 193 2.20 -3.69 11.92
CA VAL A 193 1.80 -4.88 12.72
C VAL A 193 1.43 -4.49 14.15
N ALA A 194 2.12 -3.53 14.76
CA ALA A 194 1.80 -3.04 16.10
C ALA A 194 0.45 -2.32 16.12
N LEU A 195 0.24 -1.35 15.19
CA LEU A 195 -1.01 -0.59 15.06
C LEU A 195 -2.21 -1.50 14.77
N ALA A 196 -2.02 -2.49 13.92
CA ALA A 196 -3.07 -3.45 13.61
C ALA A 196 -3.50 -4.28 14.84
N ARG A 197 -2.57 -4.58 15.77
CA ARG A 197 -2.90 -5.29 17.02
C ARG A 197 -3.71 -4.45 18.00
N GLU A 198 -3.60 -3.14 17.94
CA GLU A 198 -4.33 -2.24 18.85
C GLU A 198 -5.82 -2.15 18.54
N VAL A 199 -6.21 -2.52 17.31
CA VAL A 199 -7.59 -2.37 16.82
C VAL A 199 -8.28 -3.70 16.46
N SER A 200 -7.56 -4.84 16.62
CA SER A 200 -8.06 -6.21 16.33
C SER A 200 -8.79 -6.86 17.49
#